data_bd84db1906bbe31a57c7b03cf30d75ff
#
_entry.id   bd84db1906bbe31a57c7b03cf30d75ff
#
_cell.length_a   1.000
_cell.length_b   1.000
_cell.length_c   1.000
_cell.angle_alpha   90.00
_cell.angle_beta   90.00
_cell.angle_gamma   90.00
#
_symmetry.space_group_name_H-M   'P 1'
#
loop_
_entity.id
_entity.type
_entity.pdbx_description
1 polymer ?
#
loop_
_entity_poly.entity_id
_entity_poly.type
_entity_poly.pdbx_seq_one_letter_code
_entity_poly.pdbx_strand_id
1 'polypeptide(L)'
;MNIIKKVAVLGGGSFGTVLANIAASNGYDVSLWVRDSDQALRINSEGANTTYHPELKLSSNIEASENLDSVVKGANIVLIATPSLIFENIIKRITQIVEEGAHIISCTKGIKLDPFRSMSDIIKMNIDTSKNSVGVISGPNLAKEIAEEKVTGTVIASSDELLINDIKETLSSDTFKIYSSDDIQGVELAGALKNIYAIICGIAESLKVGENAIGLILTRSMAEMSRFAVAKGANPITFLGLAGMGDLVATCTSNLSRN
;
A
#
# COMPACT_ATOMS: atom_id res chain seq x y z
N MET A 1 12.71 22.00 7.83
CA MET A 1 12.39 20.86 6.95
C MET A 1 13.39 19.76 7.26
N ASN A 2 12.94 18.62 7.78
CA ASN A 2 13.83 17.46 7.85
C ASN A 2 14.03 16.94 6.42
N ILE A 3 15.27 16.87 6.00
CA ILE A 3 15.59 16.30 4.68
C ILE A 3 15.38 14.79 4.79
N ILE A 4 14.39 14.25 4.07
CA ILE A 4 14.20 12.80 3.96
C ILE A 4 15.43 12.23 3.26
N LYS A 5 16.09 11.29 3.92
CA LYS A 5 17.28 10.63 3.38
C LYS A 5 17.06 9.15 3.16
N LYS A 6 16.36 8.49 4.10
CA LYS A 6 16.18 7.04 4.11
C LYS A 6 14.70 6.66 4.13
N VAL A 7 14.34 5.76 3.24
CA VAL A 7 13.01 5.13 3.16
C VAL A 7 13.15 3.64 3.47
N ALA A 8 12.42 3.16 4.47
CA ALA A 8 12.30 1.74 4.76
C ALA A 8 11.02 1.19 4.10
N VAL A 9 11.14 0.12 3.35
CA VAL A 9 9.99 -0.59 2.77
C VAL A 9 9.92 -1.97 3.40
N LEU A 10 8.85 -2.25 4.14
CA LEU A 10 8.66 -3.51 4.86
C LEU A 10 7.78 -4.45 4.04
N GLY A 11 8.42 -5.40 3.36
CA GLY A 11 7.78 -6.41 2.53
C GLY A 11 8.24 -6.39 1.08
N GLY A 12 9.20 -7.24 0.72
CA GLY A 12 9.70 -7.45 -0.64
C GLY A 12 8.79 -8.30 -1.51
N GLY A 13 7.48 -8.14 -1.36
CA GLY A 13 6.48 -8.68 -2.28
C GLY A 13 6.31 -7.80 -3.52
N SER A 14 5.33 -8.13 -4.37
CA SER A 14 5.12 -7.44 -5.64
C SER A 14 4.94 -5.92 -5.45
N PHE A 15 4.05 -5.47 -4.56
CA PHE A 15 3.78 -4.04 -4.37
C PHE A 15 4.91 -3.31 -3.63
N GLY A 16 5.48 -3.91 -2.58
CA GLY A 16 6.59 -3.29 -1.85
C GLY A 16 7.83 -3.11 -2.74
N THR A 17 8.11 -4.05 -3.64
CA THR A 17 9.23 -3.94 -4.58
C THR A 17 9.07 -2.74 -5.52
N VAL A 18 7.88 -2.52 -6.08
CA VAL A 18 7.67 -1.36 -6.97
C VAL A 18 7.69 -0.04 -6.22
N LEU A 19 7.16 0.03 -4.99
CA LEU A 19 7.28 1.24 -4.15
C LEU A 19 8.74 1.55 -3.81
N ALA A 20 9.53 0.53 -3.45
CA ALA A 20 10.96 0.68 -3.20
C ALA A 20 11.69 1.21 -4.44
N ASN A 21 11.35 0.67 -5.62
CA ASN A 21 11.98 1.10 -6.86
C ASN A 21 11.62 2.55 -7.22
N ILE A 22 10.38 2.97 -7.05
CA ILE A 22 9.97 4.36 -7.31
C ILE A 22 10.73 5.32 -6.39
N ALA A 23 10.74 5.06 -5.07
CA ALA A 23 11.47 5.91 -4.12
C ALA A 23 12.97 5.99 -4.45
N ALA A 24 13.59 4.84 -4.76
CA ALA A 24 15.01 4.77 -5.12
C ALA A 24 15.30 5.47 -6.46
N SER A 25 14.43 5.39 -7.45
CA SER A 25 14.55 6.10 -8.73
C SER A 25 14.40 7.61 -8.57
N ASN A 26 13.67 8.06 -7.55
CA ASN A 26 13.56 9.48 -7.17
C ASN A 26 14.76 9.97 -6.33
N GLY A 27 15.79 9.13 -6.14
CA GLY A 27 17.07 9.51 -5.51
C GLY A 27 17.14 9.30 -4.01
N TYR A 28 16.19 8.58 -3.39
CA TYR A 28 16.23 8.25 -1.98
C TYR A 28 17.02 6.97 -1.71
N ASP A 29 17.67 6.89 -0.54
CA ASP A 29 18.29 5.66 -0.04
C ASP A 29 17.17 4.74 0.47
N VAL A 30 17.01 3.56 -0.13
CA VAL A 30 15.92 2.63 0.20
C VAL A 30 16.46 1.36 0.82
N SER A 31 15.97 1.05 2.02
CA SER A 31 16.18 -0.26 2.65
C SER A 31 14.91 -1.10 2.50
N LEU A 32 15.02 -2.24 1.82
CA LEU A 32 13.90 -3.15 1.56
C LEU A 32 13.98 -4.37 2.47
N TRP A 33 13.02 -4.50 3.38
CA TRP A 33 12.92 -5.71 4.20
C TRP A 33 12.25 -6.84 3.43
N VAL A 34 12.93 -7.97 3.37
CA VAL A 34 12.44 -9.23 2.85
C VAL A 34 12.54 -10.30 3.93
N ARG A 35 11.66 -11.29 3.92
CA ARG A 35 11.67 -12.35 4.92
C ARG A 35 12.75 -13.42 4.66
N ASP A 36 13.10 -13.58 3.40
CA ASP A 36 13.97 -14.63 2.89
C ASP A 36 15.35 -14.03 2.58
N SER A 37 16.41 -14.57 3.23
CA SER A 37 17.79 -14.16 3.02
C SER A 37 18.26 -14.37 1.58
N ASP A 38 17.84 -15.46 0.93
CA ASP A 38 18.20 -15.73 -0.45
C ASP A 38 17.54 -14.73 -1.41
N GLN A 39 16.34 -14.25 -1.08
CA GLN A 39 15.70 -13.15 -1.82
C GLN A 39 16.51 -11.85 -1.66
N ALA A 40 16.97 -11.53 -0.44
CA ALA A 40 17.79 -10.36 -0.19
C ALA A 40 19.10 -10.42 -1.00
N LEU A 41 19.78 -11.55 -0.97
CA LEU A 41 21.03 -11.77 -1.72
C LEU A 41 20.83 -11.58 -3.23
N ARG A 42 19.77 -12.18 -3.80
CA ARG A 42 19.46 -12.01 -5.24
C ARG A 42 19.18 -10.55 -5.60
N ILE A 43 18.35 -9.86 -4.81
CA ILE A 43 18.05 -8.45 -5.07
C ILE A 43 19.33 -7.62 -5.09
N ASN A 44 20.21 -7.82 -4.10
CA ASN A 44 21.45 -7.05 -3.98
C ASN A 44 22.51 -7.39 -5.05
N SER A 45 22.57 -8.66 -5.48
CA SER A 45 23.57 -9.10 -6.47
C SER A 45 23.13 -8.93 -7.92
N GLU A 46 21.84 -9.13 -8.21
CA GLU A 46 21.30 -9.14 -9.56
C GLU A 46 20.61 -7.81 -9.93
N GLY A 47 20.31 -6.96 -8.94
CA GLY A 47 19.51 -5.74 -9.14
C GLY A 47 18.09 -6.05 -9.61
N ALA A 48 17.50 -7.18 -9.19
CA ALA A 48 16.18 -7.61 -9.60
C ALA A 48 15.50 -8.46 -8.51
N ASN A 49 14.18 -8.31 -8.37
CA ASN A 49 13.37 -9.22 -7.57
C ASN A 49 12.65 -10.21 -8.48
N THR A 50 13.41 -11.19 -8.95
CA THR A 50 12.99 -12.15 -10.00
C THR A 50 11.76 -12.99 -9.62
N THR A 51 11.48 -13.15 -8.32
CA THR A 51 10.29 -13.85 -7.83
C THR A 51 8.99 -13.11 -8.17
N TYR A 52 9.01 -11.78 -8.17
CA TYR A 52 7.80 -10.95 -8.33
C TYR A 52 7.80 -10.12 -9.60
N HIS A 53 8.95 -9.62 -10.02
CA HIS A 53 9.13 -8.76 -11.19
C HIS A 53 10.44 -9.10 -11.91
N PRO A 54 10.49 -10.23 -12.65
CA PRO A 54 11.72 -10.69 -13.29
C PRO A 54 12.28 -9.71 -14.32
N GLU A 55 11.42 -8.92 -14.95
CA GLU A 55 11.80 -7.95 -15.98
C GLU A 55 12.13 -6.55 -15.42
N LEU A 56 11.85 -6.28 -14.14
CA LEU A 56 12.09 -4.98 -13.54
C LEU A 56 13.52 -4.88 -13.04
N LYS A 57 14.31 -4.00 -13.66
CA LYS A 57 15.61 -3.63 -13.15
C LYS A 57 15.44 -2.65 -11.99
N LEU A 58 15.92 -3.02 -10.82
CA LEU A 58 15.86 -2.20 -9.63
C LEU A 58 16.99 -1.15 -9.62
N SER A 59 16.66 0.01 -9.04
CA SER A 59 17.66 1.07 -8.79
C SER A 59 18.75 0.57 -7.84
N SER A 60 19.99 1.01 -8.07
CA SER A 60 21.14 0.73 -7.20
C SER A 60 21.03 1.36 -5.81
N ASN A 61 20.08 2.27 -5.59
CA ASN A 61 19.82 2.88 -4.28
C ASN A 61 18.95 1.98 -3.37
N ILE A 62 18.68 0.73 -3.77
CA ILE A 62 17.97 -0.24 -2.96
C ILE A 62 18.96 -1.21 -2.33
N GLU A 63 18.91 -1.34 -1.00
CA GLU A 63 19.57 -2.39 -0.23
C GLU A 63 18.51 -3.30 0.40
N ALA A 64 18.50 -4.57 0.04
CA ALA A 64 17.58 -5.56 0.61
C ALA A 64 18.21 -6.28 1.81
N SER A 65 17.43 -6.53 2.86
CA SER A 65 17.88 -7.24 4.06
C SER A 65 16.75 -8.03 4.70
N GLU A 66 17.07 -9.16 5.31
CA GLU A 66 16.18 -9.93 6.20
C GLU A 66 16.11 -9.36 7.62
N ASN A 67 17.07 -8.51 7.98
CA ASN A 67 17.14 -7.89 9.29
C ASN A 67 16.22 -6.65 9.35
N LEU A 68 15.04 -6.84 9.97
CA LEU A 68 14.04 -5.78 10.10
C LEU A 68 14.60 -4.54 10.83
N ASP A 69 15.41 -4.76 11.86
CA ASP A 69 15.92 -3.69 12.71
C ASP A 69 16.86 -2.77 11.94
N SER A 70 17.77 -3.34 11.14
CA SER A 70 18.70 -2.56 10.30
C SER A 70 17.96 -1.78 9.20
N VAL A 71 16.88 -2.36 8.66
CA VAL A 71 16.06 -1.71 7.63
C VAL A 71 15.34 -0.48 8.19
N VAL A 72 14.74 -0.57 9.37
CA VAL A 72 13.92 0.50 9.97
C VAL A 72 14.77 1.58 10.62
N LYS A 73 15.92 1.22 11.19
CA LYS A 73 16.79 2.16 11.91
C LYS A 73 17.20 3.34 11.02
N GLY A 74 16.98 4.56 11.51
CA GLY A 74 17.31 5.80 10.82
C GLY A 74 16.38 6.16 9.65
N ALA A 75 15.30 5.41 9.43
CA ALA A 75 14.34 5.72 8.37
C ALA A 75 13.45 6.91 8.72
N ASN A 76 13.32 7.85 7.78
CA ASN A 76 12.39 8.98 7.88
C ASN A 76 10.97 8.59 7.44
N ILE A 77 10.87 7.63 6.50
CA ILE A 77 9.62 7.08 6.01
C ILE A 77 9.66 5.56 6.12
N VAL A 78 8.60 4.97 6.67
CA VAL A 78 8.42 3.52 6.78
C VAL A 78 7.15 3.11 6.03
N LEU A 79 7.31 2.50 4.86
CA LEU A 79 6.22 1.96 4.03
C LEU A 79 5.99 0.50 4.38
N ILE A 80 4.79 0.14 4.84
CA ILE A 80 4.49 -1.23 5.28
C ILE A 80 3.61 -1.92 4.25
N ALA A 81 4.21 -2.80 3.45
CA ALA A 81 3.58 -3.55 2.36
C ALA A 81 3.55 -5.07 2.62
N THR A 82 3.35 -5.45 3.88
CA THR A 82 3.27 -6.86 4.32
C THR A 82 1.83 -7.39 4.26
N PRO A 83 1.62 -8.72 4.23
CA PRO A 83 0.29 -9.29 4.41
C PRO A 83 -0.35 -8.85 5.75
N SER A 84 -1.66 -8.61 5.76
CA SER A 84 -2.40 -8.14 6.95
C SER A 84 -2.29 -9.08 8.16
N LEU A 85 -2.14 -10.39 7.93
CA LEU A 85 -2.00 -11.39 9.00
C LEU A 85 -0.75 -11.20 9.86
N ILE A 86 0.34 -10.67 9.31
CA ILE A 86 1.58 -10.44 10.06
C ILE A 86 1.79 -8.99 10.43
N PHE A 87 0.93 -8.08 9.96
CA PHE A 87 1.07 -6.64 10.09
C PHE A 87 1.26 -6.19 11.54
N GLU A 88 0.38 -6.62 12.45
CA GLU A 88 0.47 -6.25 13.87
C GLU A 88 1.79 -6.71 14.51
N ASN A 89 2.27 -7.90 14.17
CA ASN A 89 3.54 -8.40 14.69
C ASN A 89 4.72 -7.55 14.20
N ILE A 90 4.69 -7.10 12.94
CA ILE A 90 5.70 -6.21 12.39
C ILE A 90 5.65 -4.86 13.12
N ILE A 91 4.48 -4.26 13.29
CA ILE A 91 4.33 -3.00 14.02
C ILE A 91 4.91 -3.10 15.44
N LYS A 92 4.56 -4.14 16.20
CA LYS A 92 5.07 -4.36 17.55
C LYS A 92 6.60 -4.48 17.59
N ARG A 93 7.21 -5.09 16.58
CA ARG A 93 8.68 -5.22 16.49
C ARG A 93 9.36 -3.89 16.22
N ILE A 94 8.79 -3.04 15.36
CA ILE A 94 9.44 -1.78 14.99
C ILE A 94 9.19 -0.64 15.99
N THR A 95 8.26 -0.79 16.94
CA THR A 95 7.89 0.26 17.91
C THR A 95 9.07 0.85 18.67
N GLN A 96 10.09 0.06 18.98
CA GLN A 96 11.27 0.50 19.73
C GLN A 96 12.42 0.96 18.82
N ILE A 97 12.27 0.86 17.49
CA ILE A 97 13.34 1.08 16.52
C ILE A 97 13.05 2.31 15.67
N VAL A 98 11.76 2.59 15.47
CA VAL A 98 11.31 3.73 14.66
C VAL A 98 11.78 5.04 15.28
N GLU A 99 12.37 5.90 14.48
CA GLU A 99 12.87 7.21 14.92
C GLU A 99 11.73 8.19 15.19
N GLU A 100 11.95 9.12 16.10
CA GLU A 100 11.02 10.25 16.30
C GLU A 100 10.95 11.11 15.03
N GLY A 101 9.74 11.51 14.64
CA GLY A 101 9.48 12.28 13.41
C GLY A 101 9.36 11.43 12.16
N ALA A 102 9.49 10.10 12.24
CA ALA A 102 9.27 9.23 11.09
C ALA A 102 7.80 9.16 10.69
N HIS A 103 7.55 9.11 9.39
CA HIS A 103 6.23 8.86 8.81
C HIS A 103 6.00 7.36 8.65
N ILE A 104 4.90 6.84 9.23
CA ILE A 104 4.56 5.42 9.18
C ILE A 104 3.34 5.21 8.29
N ILE A 105 3.53 4.56 7.16
CA ILE A 105 2.51 4.44 6.13
C ILE A 105 2.10 2.98 5.92
N SER A 106 0.82 2.70 6.12
CA SER A 106 0.24 1.42 5.71
C SER A 106 -0.01 1.40 4.20
N CYS A 107 0.65 0.47 3.51
CA CYS A 107 0.37 0.11 2.12
C CYS A 107 -0.37 -1.25 2.05
N THR A 108 -0.80 -1.77 3.20
CA THR A 108 -1.44 -3.08 3.36
C THR A 108 -2.94 -2.95 3.28
N LYS A 109 -3.56 -3.72 2.37
CA LYS A 109 -5.01 -3.83 2.27
C LYS A 109 -5.51 -4.95 3.19
N GLY A 110 -6.27 -4.57 4.20
CA GLY A 110 -6.82 -5.54 5.14
C GLY A 110 -7.39 -4.92 6.40
N ILE A 111 -8.04 -5.78 7.20
CA ILE A 111 -8.59 -5.47 8.52
C ILE A 111 -8.29 -6.63 9.45
N LYS A 112 -8.13 -6.35 10.74
CA LYS A 112 -8.18 -7.35 11.80
C LYS A 112 -9.63 -7.50 12.25
N LEU A 113 -10.12 -8.74 12.38
CA LEU A 113 -11.52 -9.00 12.67
C LEU A 113 -11.84 -9.00 14.17
N ASP A 114 -10.94 -9.55 14.99
CA ASP A 114 -11.17 -9.69 16.42
C ASP A 114 -9.95 -9.18 17.24
N PRO A 115 -10.11 -8.05 17.94
CA PRO A 115 -11.17 -7.05 17.75
C PRO A 115 -11.05 -6.37 16.38
N PHE A 116 -12.17 -5.85 15.85
CA PHE A 116 -12.15 -5.12 14.59
C PHE A 116 -11.20 -3.91 14.67
N ARG A 117 -10.18 -3.90 13.81
CA ARG A 117 -9.18 -2.83 13.69
C ARG A 117 -8.76 -2.67 12.24
N SER A 118 -8.59 -1.44 11.84
CA SER A 118 -7.91 -1.11 10.59
C SER A 118 -6.38 -1.22 10.77
N MET A 119 -5.62 -1.20 9.70
CA MET A 119 -4.15 -1.23 9.78
C MET A 119 -3.62 0.06 10.42
N SER A 120 -4.22 1.21 10.11
CA SER A 120 -3.86 2.49 10.74
C SER A 120 -4.17 2.51 12.24
N ASP A 121 -5.27 1.87 12.69
CA ASP A 121 -5.56 1.70 14.12
C ASP A 121 -4.46 0.89 14.81
N ILE A 122 -4.01 -0.20 14.17
CA ILE A 122 -2.92 -1.02 14.71
C ILE A 122 -1.63 -0.21 14.84
N ILE A 123 -1.30 0.65 13.87
CA ILE A 123 -0.16 1.54 13.99
C ILE A 123 -0.35 2.48 15.18
N LYS A 124 -1.46 3.22 15.24
CA LYS A 124 -1.75 4.22 16.27
C LYS A 124 -1.78 3.65 17.70
N MET A 125 -2.12 2.37 17.85
CA MET A 125 -2.13 1.69 19.16
C MET A 125 -0.72 1.31 19.65
N ASN A 126 0.25 1.21 18.78
CA ASN A 126 1.60 0.72 19.11
C ASN A 126 2.69 1.78 18.95
N ILE A 127 2.49 2.76 18.08
CA ILE A 127 3.44 3.84 17.80
C ILE A 127 2.96 5.13 18.48
N ASP A 128 3.87 5.89 19.06
CA ASP A 128 3.57 7.20 19.66
C ASP A 128 3.23 8.23 18.57
N THR A 129 1.94 8.48 18.39
CA THR A 129 1.44 9.42 17.37
C THR A 129 1.67 10.89 17.71
N SER A 130 2.14 11.23 18.94
CA SER A 130 2.59 12.58 19.24
C SER A 130 3.97 12.89 18.64
N LYS A 131 4.71 11.84 18.28
CA LYS A 131 6.06 11.93 17.72
C LYS A 131 6.13 11.50 16.26
N ASN A 132 5.21 10.65 15.81
CA ASN A 132 5.24 10.03 14.49
C ASN A 132 3.90 10.19 13.77
N SER A 133 3.94 10.56 12.51
CA SER A 133 2.74 10.72 11.69
C SER A 133 2.33 9.40 11.05
N VAL A 134 1.03 9.20 10.88
CA VAL A 134 0.46 7.98 10.30
C VAL A 134 -0.32 8.28 9.03
N GLY A 135 -0.07 7.49 8.00
CA GLY A 135 -0.78 7.57 6.72
C GLY A 135 -1.13 6.19 6.14
N VAL A 136 -1.95 6.21 5.10
CA VAL A 136 -2.38 5.03 4.37
C VAL A 136 -2.30 5.28 2.87
N ILE A 137 -1.70 4.35 2.12
CA ILE A 137 -1.72 4.36 0.66
C ILE A 137 -2.69 3.28 0.17
N SER A 138 -3.67 3.68 -0.66
CA SER A 138 -4.58 2.76 -1.33
C SER A 138 -5.06 3.33 -2.68
N GLY A 139 -5.50 2.44 -3.58
CA GLY A 139 -5.95 2.81 -4.93
C GLY A 139 -5.78 1.66 -5.91
N PRO A 140 -6.03 1.86 -7.21
CA PRO A 140 -5.83 0.87 -8.27
C PRO A 140 -4.34 0.63 -8.52
N ASN A 141 -3.71 -0.14 -7.63
CA ASN A 141 -2.26 -0.35 -7.59
C ASN A 141 -1.90 -1.78 -8.04
N LEU A 142 -2.11 -2.08 -9.32
CA LEU A 142 -1.67 -3.33 -9.92
C LEU A 142 -0.15 -3.27 -10.10
N ALA A 143 0.59 -3.91 -9.21
CA ALA A 143 2.04 -3.80 -9.13
C ALA A 143 2.78 -4.16 -10.43
N LYS A 144 2.23 -5.08 -11.24
CA LYS A 144 2.80 -5.42 -12.54
C LYS A 144 2.70 -4.24 -13.51
N GLU A 145 1.58 -3.52 -13.53
CA GLU A 145 1.42 -2.34 -14.38
C GLU A 145 2.32 -1.18 -13.94
N ILE A 146 2.52 -1.02 -12.63
CA ILE A 146 3.46 -0.03 -12.11
C ILE A 146 4.89 -0.39 -12.52
N ALA A 147 5.28 -1.68 -12.44
CA ALA A 147 6.58 -2.15 -12.87
C ALA A 147 6.82 -1.98 -14.39
N GLU A 148 5.75 -2.01 -15.20
CA GLU A 148 5.75 -1.74 -16.63
C GLU A 148 5.62 -0.25 -16.96
N GLU A 149 5.74 0.64 -15.96
CA GLU A 149 5.63 2.10 -16.08
C GLU A 149 4.31 2.58 -16.70
N LYS A 150 3.22 1.81 -16.55
CA LYS A 150 1.89 2.26 -16.97
C LYS A 150 1.34 3.32 -16.01
N VAL A 151 0.59 4.27 -16.57
CA VAL A 151 -0.01 5.35 -15.77
C VAL A 151 -0.89 4.79 -14.67
N THR A 152 -0.54 5.09 -13.44
CA THR A 152 -1.23 4.64 -12.22
C THR A 152 -1.50 5.83 -11.30
N GLY A 153 -2.69 5.88 -10.73
CA GLY A 153 -3.05 6.85 -9.68
C GLY A 153 -3.29 6.14 -8.36
N THR A 154 -2.74 6.68 -7.27
CA THR A 154 -2.98 6.19 -5.91
C THR A 154 -3.38 7.33 -4.98
N VAL A 155 -3.88 7.01 -3.80
CA VAL A 155 -4.26 7.99 -2.77
C VAL A 155 -3.39 7.78 -1.55
N ILE A 156 -2.77 8.87 -1.07
CA ILE A 156 -2.22 8.96 0.29
C ILE A 156 -3.27 9.63 1.19
N ALA A 157 -3.64 8.99 2.27
CA ALA A 157 -4.55 9.53 3.27
C ALA A 157 -3.83 9.75 4.59
N SER A 158 -3.88 10.98 5.11
CA SER A 158 -3.35 11.37 6.42
C SER A 158 -4.01 12.67 6.89
N SER A 159 -4.03 12.88 8.21
CA SER A 159 -4.35 14.19 8.80
C SER A 159 -3.14 15.13 8.87
N ASP A 160 -1.96 14.65 8.52
CA ASP A 160 -0.70 15.40 8.54
C ASP A 160 -0.31 15.80 7.11
N GLU A 161 -0.36 17.11 6.82
CA GLU A 161 0.00 17.67 5.52
C GLU A 161 1.48 17.49 5.19
N LEU A 162 2.37 17.50 6.20
CA LEU A 162 3.79 17.28 5.98
C LEU A 162 4.04 15.86 5.46
N LEU A 163 3.44 14.86 6.11
CA LEU A 163 3.49 13.47 5.65
C LEU A 163 2.99 13.35 4.20
N ILE A 164 1.85 13.98 3.89
CA ILE A 164 1.26 13.94 2.54
C ILE A 164 2.24 14.50 1.50
N ASN A 165 2.87 15.65 1.79
CA ASN A 165 3.81 16.29 0.88
C ASN A 165 5.08 15.45 0.71
N ASP A 166 5.63 14.93 1.80
CA ASP A 166 6.82 14.09 1.79
C ASP A 166 6.60 12.79 0.99
N ILE A 167 5.43 12.16 1.13
CA ILE A 167 5.07 10.97 0.34
C ILE A 167 4.87 11.31 -1.14
N LYS A 168 4.23 12.45 -1.45
CA LYS A 168 4.12 12.90 -2.84
C LYS A 168 5.49 13.13 -3.47
N GLU A 169 6.42 13.78 -2.77
CA GLU A 169 7.77 14.00 -3.25
C GLU A 169 8.53 12.68 -3.43
N THR A 170 8.42 11.78 -2.45
CA THR A 170 9.16 10.51 -2.44
C THR A 170 8.70 9.52 -3.51
N LEU A 171 7.39 9.45 -3.78
CA LEU A 171 6.81 8.39 -4.61
C LEU A 171 6.18 8.86 -5.93
N SER A 172 6.01 10.17 -6.18
CA SER A 172 5.46 10.60 -7.47
C SER A 172 6.48 10.44 -8.60
N SER A 173 5.99 10.02 -9.76
CA SER A 173 6.73 9.97 -11.01
C SER A 173 5.84 10.39 -12.18
N ASP A 174 6.38 10.36 -13.40
CA ASP A 174 5.58 10.66 -14.60
C ASP A 174 4.43 9.67 -14.78
N THR A 175 4.60 8.43 -14.36
CA THR A 175 3.63 7.35 -14.49
C THR A 175 2.93 6.99 -13.20
N PHE A 176 3.43 7.39 -12.02
CA PHE A 176 2.82 7.11 -10.73
C PHE A 176 2.38 8.40 -10.03
N LYS A 177 1.07 8.71 -10.09
CA LYS A 177 0.49 9.95 -9.57
C LYS A 177 -0.15 9.75 -8.21
N ILE A 178 0.15 10.64 -7.26
CA ILE A 178 -0.36 10.56 -5.88
C ILE A 178 -1.36 11.67 -5.61
N TYR A 179 -2.58 11.29 -5.25
CA TYR A 179 -3.65 12.18 -4.79
C TYR A 179 -3.74 12.13 -3.27
N SER A 180 -4.18 13.20 -2.64
CA SER A 180 -4.31 13.27 -1.17
C SER A 180 -5.76 13.17 -0.73
N SER A 181 -5.93 12.66 0.50
CA SER A 181 -7.20 12.63 1.22
C SER A 181 -6.93 12.83 2.72
N ASP A 182 -7.88 13.40 3.45
CA ASP A 182 -7.91 13.44 4.91
C ASP A 182 -8.71 12.26 5.52
N ASP A 183 -9.46 11.53 4.70
CA ASP A 183 -10.28 10.39 5.10
C ASP A 183 -9.48 9.08 5.12
N ILE A 184 -8.62 8.92 6.13
CA ILE A 184 -7.83 7.69 6.34
C ILE A 184 -8.75 6.47 6.37
N GLN A 185 -9.86 6.56 7.12
CA GLN A 185 -10.77 5.43 7.34
C GLN A 185 -11.47 5.00 6.06
N GLY A 186 -11.95 5.95 5.25
CA GLY A 186 -12.59 5.66 3.97
C GLY A 186 -11.64 5.03 2.97
N VAL A 187 -10.43 5.57 2.83
CA VAL A 187 -9.40 5.05 1.93
C VAL A 187 -8.99 3.63 2.31
N GLU A 188 -8.84 3.35 3.60
CA GLU A 188 -8.43 2.05 4.13
C GLU A 188 -9.52 0.99 3.97
N LEU A 189 -10.77 1.33 4.36
CA LEU A 189 -11.91 0.43 4.25
C LEU A 189 -12.25 0.11 2.79
N ALA A 190 -12.17 1.09 1.89
CA ALA A 190 -12.37 0.85 0.47
C ALA A 190 -11.41 -0.20 -0.08
N GLY A 191 -10.11 -0.06 0.20
CA GLY A 191 -9.08 -1.01 -0.22
C GLY A 191 -9.23 -2.41 0.40
N ALA A 192 -9.71 -2.50 1.65
CA ALA A 192 -9.91 -3.78 2.33
C ALA A 192 -11.14 -4.53 1.82
N LEU A 193 -12.28 -3.83 1.67
CA LEU A 193 -13.58 -4.44 1.32
C LEU A 193 -13.66 -4.87 -0.14
N LYS A 194 -13.01 -4.16 -1.05
CA LYS A 194 -13.09 -4.44 -2.50
C LYS A 194 -12.81 -5.88 -2.89
N ASN A 195 -11.90 -6.55 -2.16
CA ASN A 195 -11.48 -7.92 -2.50
C ASN A 195 -12.64 -8.93 -2.39
N ILE A 196 -13.59 -8.72 -1.50
CA ILE A 196 -14.79 -9.55 -1.38
C ILE A 196 -15.57 -9.52 -2.70
N TYR A 197 -15.78 -8.32 -3.22
CA TYR A 197 -16.56 -8.11 -4.45
C TYR A 197 -15.79 -8.51 -5.70
N ALA A 198 -14.47 -8.35 -5.69
CA ALA A 198 -13.62 -8.83 -6.77
C ALA A 198 -13.70 -10.36 -6.94
N ILE A 199 -13.79 -11.12 -5.83
CA ILE A 199 -14.04 -12.57 -5.87
C ILE A 199 -15.40 -12.86 -6.51
N ILE A 200 -16.45 -12.11 -6.14
CA ILE A 200 -17.79 -12.26 -6.72
C ILE A 200 -17.76 -11.96 -8.22
N CYS A 201 -17.06 -10.91 -8.65
CA CYS A 201 -16.91 -10.59 -10.07
C CYS A 201 -16.18 -11.71 -10.82
N GLY A 202 -15.10 -12.26 -10.26
CA GLY A 202 -14.37 -13.38 -10.86
C GLY A 202 -15.23 -14.64 -11.02
N ILE A 203 -16.07 -14.95 -10.03
CA ILE A 203 -17.06 -16.04 -10.13
C ILE A 203 -18.07 -15.76 -11.26
N ALA A 204 -18.63 -14.55 -11.29
CA ALA A 204 -19.62 -14.14 -12.29
C ALA A 204 -19.04 -14.19 -13.71
N GLU A 205 -17.81 -13.76 -13.89
CA GLU A 205 -17.09 -13.86 -15.17
C GLU A 205 -16.89 -15.33 -15.61
N SER A 206 -16.46 -16.19 -14.67
CA SER A 206 -16.30 -17.63 -14.92
C SER A 206 -17.61 -18.30 -15.33
N LEU A 207 -18.73 -17.85 -14.77
CA LEU A 207 -20.09 -18.31 -15.11
C LEU A 207 -20.65 -17.66 -16.38
N LYS A 208 -19.94 -16.72 -16.99
CA LYS A 208 -20.33 -15.98 -18.21
C LYS A 208 -21.72 -15.32 -18.08
N VAL A 209 -21.99 -14.69 -16.93
CA VAL A 209 -23.30 -14.06 -16.64
C VAL A 209 -23.62 -12.84 -17.50
N GLY A 210 -22.63 -12.31 -18.22
CA GLY A 210 -22.74 -11.16 -19.11
C GLY A 210 -22.46 -9.81 -18.43
N GLU A 211 -22.16 -8.79 -19.28
CA GLU A 211 -21.68 -7.46 -18.85
C GLU A 211 -22.71 -6.70 -17.98
N ASN A 212 -24.01 -6.85 -18.26
CA ASN A 212 -25.07 -6.21 -17.47
C ASN A 212 -25.04 -6.70 -16.02
N ALA A 213 -24.79 -7.99 -15.79
CA ALA A 213 -24.67 -8.55 -14.45
C ALA A 213 -23.41 -8.07 -13.73
N ILE A 214 -22.28 -7.97 -14.44
CA ILE A 214 -21.05 -7.37 -13.89
C ILE A 214 -21.28 -5.91 -13.49
N GLY A 215 -21.91 -5.10 -14.33
CA GLY A 215 -22.29 -3.72 -14.02
C GLY A 215 -23.21 -3.62 -12.78
N LEU A 216 -24.18 -4.55 -12.66
CA LEU A 216 -25.05 -4.62 -11.49
C LEU A 216 -24.24 -4.97 -10.22
N ILE A 217 -23.36 -5.96 -10.28
CA ILE A 217 -22.50 -6.36 -9.16
C ILE A 217 -21.64 -5.17 -8.70
N LEU A 218 -20.92 -4.51 -9.61
CA LEU A 218 -20.08 -3.36 -9.29
C LEU A 218 -20.86 -2.24 -8.61
N THR A 219 -22.03 -1.88 -9.15
CA THR A 219 -22.87 -0.81 -8.60
C THR A 219 -23.40 -1.15 -7.20
N ARG A 220 -23.86 -2.39 -7.00
CA ARG A 220 -24.36 -2.84 -5.69
C ARG A 220 -23.24 -2.97 -4.68
N SER A 221 -22.08 -3.47 -5.08
CA SER A 221 -20.88 -3.57 -4.26
C SER A 221 -20.45 -2.19 -3.74
N MET A 222 -20.38 -1.21 -4.62
CA MET A 222 -20.02 0.16 -4.25
C MET A 222 -21.01 0.76 -3.24
N ALA A 223 -22.31 0.58 -3.46
CA ALA A 223 -23.35 1.06 -2.56
C ALA A 223 -23.26 0.39 -1.18
N GLU A 224 -22.92 -0.89 -1.12
CA GLU A 224 -22.79 -1.64 0.13
C GLU A 224 -21.51 -1.24 0.89
N MET A 225 -20.38 -1.18 0.20
CA MET A 225 -19.10 -0.71 0.76
C MET A 225 -19.24 0.68 1.37
N SER A 226 -19.85 1.62 0.63
CA SER A 226 -20.06 2.99 1.09
C SER A 226 -20.94 3.04 2.34
N ARG A 227 -22.06 2.30 2.38
CA ARG A 227 -22.94 2.25 3.57
C ARG A 227 -22.20 1.70 4.80
N PHE A 228 -21.46 0.60 4.62
CA PHE A 228 -20.66 0.02 5.71
C PHE A 228 -19.64 1.02 6.26
N ALA A 229 -18.92 1.68 5.38
CA ALA A 229 -17.85 2.59 5.75
C ALA A 229 -18.38 3.88 6.40
N VAL A 230 -19.49 4.43 5.89
CA VAL A 230 -20.18 5.57 6.52
C VAL A 230 -20.62 5.23 7.94
N ALA A 231 -21.14 4.02 8.19
CA ALA A 231 -21.46 3.55 9.53
C ALA A 231 -20.23 3.43 10.45
N LYS A 232 -19.02 3.46 9.87
CA LYS A 232 -17.74 3.51 10.60
C LYS A 232 -17.11 4.90 10.63
N GLY A 233 -17.80 5.94 10.13
CA GLY A 233 -17.33 7.33 10.16
C GLY A 233 -16.57 7.80 8.91
N ALA A 234 -16.49 6.99 7.86
CA ALA A 234 -15.85 7.37 6.60
C ALA A 234 -16.70 8.34 5.77
N ASN A 235 -16.05 9.14 4.94
CA ASN A 235 -16.71 10.02 4.00
C ASN A 235 -17.23 9.23 2.77
N PRO A 236 -18.54 9.28 2.44
CA PRO A 236 -19.08 8.56 1.29
C PRO A 236 -18.46 8.99 -0.05
N ILE A 237 -17.97 10.22 -0.18
CA ILE A 237 -17.34 10.74 -1.41
C ILE A 237 -16.02 10.00 -1.70
N THR A 238 -15.29 9.54 -0.69
CA THR A 238 -14.05 8.77 -0.85
C THR A 238 -14.27 7.51 -1.70
N PHE A 239 -15.47 6.93 -1.63
CA PHE A 239 -15.82 5.72 -2.39
C PHE A 239 -16.06 5.98 -3.88
N LEU A 240 -16.33 7.22 -4.28
CA LEU A 240 -16.44 7.62 -5.70
C LEU A 240 -15.07 7.90 -6.34
N GLY A 241 -14.02 7.99 -5.52
CA GLY A 241 -12.64 8.29 -5.94
C GLY A 241 -11.82 7.04 -6.30
N LEU A 242 -10.51 7.29 -6.47
CA LEU A 242 -9.53 6.26 -6.84
C LEU A 242 -9.45 5.10 -5.84
N ALA A 243 -9.45 5.40 -4.53
CA ALA A 243 -9.35 4.36 -3.50
C ALA A 243 -10.61 3.48 -3.40
N GLY A 244 -11.77 3.98 -3.83
CA GLY A 244 -13.04 3.25 -3.86
C GLY A 244 -13.34 2.66 -5.25
N MET A 245 -14.07 3.43 -6.08
CA MET A 245 -14.52 3.01 -7.41
C MET A 245 -13.34 2.62 -8.30
N GLY A 246 -12.28 3.42 -8.33
CA GLY A 246 -11.11 3.13 -9.18
C GLY A 246 -10.47 1.79 -8.86
N ASP A 247 -10.23 1.50 -7.58
CA ASP A 247 -9.62 0.25 -7.14
C ASP A 247 -10.56 -0.96 -7.30
N LEU A 248 -11.87 -0.77 -7.07
CA LEU A 248 -12.86 -1.82 -7.28
C LEU A 248 -12.92 -2.23 -8.75
N VAL A 249 -13.11 -1.25 -9.66
CA VAL A 249 -13.20 -1.51 -11.10
C VAL A 249 -11.92 -2.17 -11.60
N ALA A 250 -10.75 -1.58 -11.34
CA ALA A 250 -9.47 -2.13 -11.79
C ALA A 250 -9.25 -3.56 -11.30
N THR A 251 -9.72 -3.90 -10.07
CA THR A 251 -9.56 -5.25 -9.52
C THR A 251 -10.57 -6.24 -10.09
N CYS A 252 -11.81 -5.82 -10.35
CA CYS A 252 -12.86 -6.69 -10.88
C CYS A 252 -12.74 -6.98 -12.37
N THR A 253 -12.13 -6.06 -13.15
CA THR A 253 -12.04 -6.18 -14.62
C THR A 253 -10.65 -6.57 -15.12
N SER A 254 -9.65 -6.66 -14.25
CA SER A 254 -8.28 -6.96 -14.65
C SER A 254 -7.94 -8.44 -14.51
N ASN A 255 -7.39 -9.03 -15.56
CA ASN A 255 -6.80 -10.37 -15.56
C ASN A 255 -5.53 -10.47 -14.68
N LEU A 256 -5.00 -9.35 -14.19
CA LEU A 256 -3.88 -9.30 -13.25
C LEU A 256 -4.35 -9.40 -11.78
N SER A 257 -5.65 -9.32 -11.54
CA SER A 257 -6.25 -9.55 -10.24
C SER A 257 -6.11 -11.03 -9.85
N ARG A 258 -5.73 -11.28 -8.60
CA ARG A 258 -5.63 -12.66 -8.05
C ARG A 258 -6.96 -13.16 -7.46
N ASN A 259 -7.98 -12.31 -7.52
CA ASN A 259 -9.31 -12.62 -6.98
C ASN A 259 -10.17 -13.40 -7.99
#